data_b686b4e416a312cbe0c41ef3e9f27ede
#
_entry.id   b686b4e416a312cbe0c41ef3e9f27ede
#
_cell.length_a   1.000
_cell.length_b   1.000
_cell.length_c   1.000
_cell.angle_alpha   90.00
_cell.angle_beta   90.00
_cell.angle_gamma   90.00
#
_symmetry.space_group_name_H-M   'P 1'
#
loop_
_entity.id
_entity.type
_entity.pdbx_description
1 polymer ?
#
loop_
_entity_poly.entity_id
_entity_poly.type
_entity_poly.pdbx_seq_one_letter_code
_entity_poly.pdbx_strand_id
1 'polypeptide(L)'
;LRYNFTCSPSVPSLSALSDIRQQTTDLEVNRGNRNLKPYRSYINRLQLSWGNKRVSFQLSGGHRISKNPIMEQIECVSQPDGSYIIEYGIDNQKRFTQWNGRLYTNINVIPDLLSISLYGGFNSFESKGNSYLHHYTAWYVGGDASLNYKNFSLYGSIGNRYNSLYGESIDYGEKNSVIQCSYKWKNMSAGIGVLYPFTPAGWSAGWKLMSERVQKKSWTYIKNNANMVVLTFSWNFNSGLKHKTEEKLMNNVDRET
;
A
#
# COMPACT_ATOMS: atom_id res chain seq x y z
N LEU A 1 -22.17 0.53 -10.57
CA LEU A 1 -21.09 1.25 -11.24
C LEU A 1 -20.79 2.55 -10.49
N ARG A 2 -19.53 2.80 -10.17
CA ARG A 2 -19.08 4.03 -9.51
C ARG A 2 -17.87 4.58 -10.26
N TYR A 3 -17.93 5.84 -10.62
CA TYR A 3 -16.81 6.60 -11.14
C TYR A 3 -16.41 7.71 -10.16
N ASN A 4 -15.11 7.92 -9.99
CA ASN A 4 -14.58 8.99 -9.15
C ASN A 4 -13.41 9.65 -9.87
N PHE A 5 -13.46 10.99 -9.95
CA PHE A 5 -12.36 11.84 -10.39
C PHE A 5 -11.86 12.66 -9.23
N THR A 6 -10.54 12.71 -9.05
CA THR A 6 -9.89 13.49 -8.00
C THR A 6 -8.72 14.28 -8.61
N CYS A 7 -8.68 15.57 -8.33
CA CYS A 7 -7.51 16.41 -8.58
C CYS A 7 -6.86 16.71 -7.23
N SER A 8 -5.66 16.17 -7.00
CA SER A 8 -4.94 16.28 -5.73
C SER A 8 -3.69 17.15 -5.91
N PRO A 9 -3.60 18.31 -5.27
CA PRO A 9 -2.38 19.09 -5.21
C PRO A 9 -1.38 18.42 -4.26
N SER A 10 -0.09 18.56 -4.57
CA SER A 10 1.03 18.13 -3.73
C SER A 10 2.02 19.29 -3.63
N VAL A 11 2.46 19.56 -2.41
CA VAL A 11 3.46 20.59 -2.13
C VAL A 11 4.77 19.93 -1.68
N PRO A 12 5.94 20.52 -1.98
CA PRO A 12 7.20 20.00 -1.46
C PRO A 12 7.25 20.09 0.06
N SER A 13 7.87 19.11 0.71
CA SER A 13 8.16 19.17 2.14
C SER A 13 9.28 20.17 2.45
N LEU A 14 9.36 20.64 3.70
CA LEU A 14 10.45 21.53 4.12
C LEU A 14 11.82 20.86 3.94
N SER A 15 11.93 19.59 4.21
CA SER A 15 13.17 18.82 3.98
C SER A 15 13.55 18.75 2.50
N ALA A 16 12.57 18.62 1.62
CA ALA A 16 12.78 18.63 0.17
C ALA A 16 13.26 19.98 -0.36
N LEU A 17 12.83 21.07 0.28
CA LEU A 17 13.26 22.44 -0.06
C LEU A 17 14.62 22.82 0.54
N SER A 18 15.17 22.02 1.46
CA SER A 18 16.47 22.30 2.05
C SER A 18 17.59 22.09 1.03
N ASP A 19 18.36 23.13 0.76
CA ASP A 19 19.50 23.10 -0.17
C ASP A 19 20.81 22.64 0.52
N ILE A 20 20.67 22.03 1.70
CA ILE A 20 21.82 21.54 2.48
C ILE A 20 22.30 20.23 1.86
N ARG A 21 23.57 20.18 1.51
CA ARG A 21 24.25 18.96 1.07
C ARG A 21 24.56 18.10 2.31
N GLN A 22 23.99 16.90 2.34
CA GLN A 22 24.23 15.91 3.37
C GLN A 22 25.09 14.79 2.81
N GLN A 23 26.33 14.71 3.22
CA GLN A 23 27.22 13.62 2.84
C GLN A 23 26.79 12.33 3.54
N THR A 24 26.48 11.31 2.75
CA THR A 24 26.05 10.01 3.23
C THR A 24 27.22 9.03 3.27
N THR A 25 28.12 9.12 2.29
CA THR A 25 29.39 8.41 2.19
C THR A 25 30.42 9.32 1.51
N ASP A 26 31.68 8.88 1.41
CA ASP A 26 32.73 9.66 0.73
C ASP A 26 32.39 9.95 -0.74
N LEU A 27 31.53 9.12 -1.37
CA LEU A 27 31.17 9.21 -2.76
C LEU A 27 29.72 9.65 -3.00
N GLU A 28 28.92 9.86 -1.95
CA GLU A 28 27.50 10.07 -2.06
C GLU A 28 27.00 11.23 -1.22
N VAL A 29 26.19 12.07 -1.85
CA VAL A 29 25.60 13.25 -1.23
C VAL A 29 24.10 13.29 -1.52
N ASN A 30 23.29 13.54 -0.49
CA ASN A 30 21.88 13.87 -0.63
C ASN A 30 21.71 15.40 -0.64
N ARG A 31 20.83 15.89 -1.51
CA ARG A 31 20.52 17.31 -1.63
C ARG A 31 19.05 17.54 -1.92
N GLY A 32 18.42 18.45 -1.18
CA GLY A 32 17.13 18.99 -1.56
C GLY A 32 17.23 20.06 -2.65
N ASN A 33 16.08 20.62 -3.03
CA ASN A 33 16.02 21.65 -4.08
C ASN A 33 15.02 22.74 -3.67
N ARG A 34 15.52 23.92 -3.35
CA ARG A 34 14.70 25.08 -2.94
C ARG A 34 13.78 25.62 -4.04
N ASN A 35 14.03 25.24 -5.29
CA ASN A 35 13.26 25.70 -6.45
C ASN A 35 12.07 24.79 -6.78
N LEU A 36 11.81 23.78 -5.97
CA LEU A 36 10.69 22.87 -6.19
C LEU A 36 9.35 23.60 -6.19
N LYS A 37 8.52 23.23 -7.15
CA LYS A 37 7.17 23.79 -7.32
C LYS A 37 6.12 22.77 -6.96
N PRO A 38 4.97 23.19 -6.40
CA PRO A 38 3.82 22.33 -6.23
C PRO A 38 3.38 21.72 -7.56
N TYR A 39 2.85 20.51 -7.50
CA TYR A 39 2.32 19.82 -8.67
C TYR A 39 0.90 19.26 -8.40
N ARG A 40 0.25 18.77 -9.44
CA ARG A 40 -1.08 18.18 -9.36
C ARG A 40 -1.11 16.78 -9.94
N SER A 41 -1.85 15.91 -9.24
CA SER A 41 -2.19 14.56 -9.71
C SER A 41 -3.67 14.50 -10.08
N TYR A 42 -3.97 13.96 -11.24
CA TYR A 42 -5.32 13.71 -11.73
C TYR A 42 -5.55 12.20 -11.67
N ILE A 43 -6.56 11.79 -10.92
CA ILE A 43 -6.83 10.40 -10.62
C ILE A 43 -8.25 10.07 -11.04
N ASN A 44 -8.37 9.12 -11.96
CA ASN A 44 -9.65 8.54 -12.40
C ASN A 44 -9.76 7.13 -11.82
N ARG A 45 -10.91 6.80 -11.25
CA ARG A 45 -11.21 5.46 -10.74
C ARG A 45 -12.58 5.03 -11.22
N LEU A 46 -12.65 3.83 -11.77
CA LEU A 46 -13.88 3.16 -12.17
C LEU A 46 -14.02 1.87 -11.36
N GLN A 47 -15.19 1.63 -10.81
CA GLN A 47 -15.51 0.45 -10.04
C GLN A 47 -16.85 -0.11 -10.48
N LEU A 48 -16.86 -1.38 -10.81
CA LEU A 48 -18.05 -2.18 -11.03
C LEU A 48 -18.13 -3.22 -9.92
N SER A 49 -19.27 -3.26 -9.23
CA SER A 49 -19.53 -4.26 -8.20
C SER A 49 -20.84 -4.96 -8.50
N TRP A 50 -20.83 -6.26 -8.35
CA TRP A 50 -22.01 -7.09 -8.45
C TRP A 50 -21.92 -8.20 -7.40
N GLY A 51 -23.06 -8.64 -6.91
CA GLY A 51 -23.07 -9.72 -5.95
C GLY A 51 -24.47 -10.17 -5.57
N ASN A 52 -24.48 -11.35 -5.02
CA ASN A 52 -25.62 -11.97 -4.35
C ASN A 52 -25.17 -12.55 -3.01
N LYS A 53 -26.03 -13.31 -2.32
CA LYS A 53 -25.71 -13.88 -1.00
C LYS A 53 -24.54 -14.87 -1.01
N ARG A 54 -24.21 -15.47 -2.15
CA ARG A 54 -23.16 -16.50 -2.25
C ARG A 54 -21.88 -15.98 -2.90
N VAL A 55 -22.00 -15.12 -3.91
CA VAL A 55 -20.85 -14.65 -4.67
C VAL A 55 -20.95 -13.16 -4.86
N SER A 56 -19.87 -12.47 -4.65
CA SER A 56 -19.71 -11.08 -5.03
C SER A 56 -18.38 -10.87 -5.75
N PHE A 57 -18.37 -9.97 -6.73
CA PHE A 57 -17.12 -9.54 -7.34
C PHE A 57 -17.10 -8.02 -7.50
N GLN A 58 -15.90 -7.51 -7.50
CA GLN A 58 -15.60 -6.11 -7.73
C GLN A 58 -14.47 -6.00 -8.73
N LEU A 59 -14.77 -5.42 -9.89
CA LEU A 59 -13.76 -5.02 -10.87
C LEU A 59 -13.49 -3.54 -10.69
N SER A 60 -12.23 -3.16 -10.55
CA SER A 60 -11.82 -1.77 -10.45
C SER A 60 -10.66 -1.48 -11.39
N GLY A 61 -10.68 -0.30 -11.96
CA GLY A 61 -9.61 0.24 -12.78
C GLY A 61 -9.28 1.67 -12.37
N GLY A 62 -8.04 2.06 -12.50
CA GLY A 62 -7.60 3.40 -12.17
C GLY A 62 -6.53 3.90 -13.13
N HIS A 63 -6.56 5.20 -13.33
CA HIS A 63 -5.53 5.92 -14.06
C HIS A 63 -5.15 7.16 -13.27
N ARG A 64 -3.87 7.31 -13.00
CA ARG A 64 -3.28 8.48 -12.38
C ARG A 64 -2.26 9.10 -13.32
N ILE A 65 -2.34 10.41 -13.51
CA ILE A 65 -1.31 11.20 -14.16
C ILE A 65 -0.91 12.36 -13.26
N SER A 66 0.38 12.52 -13.03
CA SER A 66 0.96 13.66 -12.32
C SER A 66 1.81 14.45 -13.29
N LYS A 67 1.56 15.75 -13.38
CA LYS A 67 2.32 16.67 -14.22
C LYS A 67 3.33 17.41 -13.35
N ASN A 68 4.57 17.44 -13.78
CA ASN A 68 5.71 18.01 -13.06
C ASN A 68 5.86 17.46 -11.61
N PRO A 69 5.72 16.12 -11.39
CA PRO A 69 5.87 15.55 -10.07
C PRO A 69 7.28 15.75 -9.54
N ILE A 70 7.42 15.85 -8.23
CA ILE A 70 8.71 15.85 -7.55
C ILE A 70 9.21 14.42 -7.49
N MET A 71 10.28 14.10 -8.19
CA MET A 71 10.88 12.76 -8.25
C MET A 71 12.40 12.86 -8.16
N GLU A 72 13.04 11.75 -7.94
CA GLU A 72 14.49 11.61 -7.85
C GLU A 72 15.19 12.14 -9.11
N GLN A 73 16.35 12.75 -8.89
CA GLN A 73 17.31 13.17 -9.91
C GLN A 73 18.69 12.76 -9.44
N ILE A 74 19.33 11.85 -10.15
CA ILE A 74 20.65 11.34 -9.79
C ILE A 74 21.67 11.86 -10.78
N GLU A 75 22.70 12.49 -10.26
CA GLU A 75 23.76 13.09 -11.05
C GLU A 75 25.14 12.62 -10.59
N CYS A 76 26.05 12.45 -11.54
CA CYS A 76 27.48 12.30 -11.28
C CYS A 76 28.12 13.68 -11.43
N VAL A 77 28.63 14.23 -10.34
CA VAL A 77 29.23 15.56 -10.30
C VAL A 77 30.74 15.43 -10.19
N SER A 78 31.47 15.97 -11.16
CA SER A 78 32.93 16.02 -11.10
C SER A 78 33.39 17.02 -10.05
N GLN A 79 34.37 16.62 -9.24
CA GLN A 79 34.99 17.47 -8.23
C GLN A 79 36.28 18.13 -8.80
N PRO A 80 36.75 19.24 -8.21
CA PRO A 80 37.98 19.92 -8.65
C PRO A 80 39.25 19.07 -8.62
N ASP A 81 39.27 18.01 -7.78
CA ASP A 81 40.38 17.05 -7.68
C ASP A 81 40.35 15.92 -8.72
N GLY A 82 39.35 15.97 -9.65
CA GLY A 82 39.13 14.96 -10.68
C GLY A 82 38.32 13.75 -10.21
N SER A 83 37.93 13.68 -8.95
CA SER A 83 37.03 12.63 -8.44
C SER A 83 35.56 12.89 -8.85
N TYR A 84 34.70 11.88 -8.69
CA TYR A 84 33.27 11.99 -8.95
C TYR A 84 32.48 11.72 -7.67
N ILE A 85 31.46 12.53 -7.44
CA ILE A 85 30.48 12.31 -6.38
C ILE A 85 29.12 12.04 -7.01
N ILE A 86 28.38 11.09 -6.45
CA ILE A 86 27.00 10.81 -6.82
C ILE A 86 26.09 11.71 -5.97
N GLU A 87 25.40 12.61 -6.62
CA GLU A 87 24.41 13.48 -5.98
C GLU A 87 23.01 12.90 -6.16
N TYR A 88 22.39 12.53 -5.05
CA TYR A 88 20.98 12.15 -4.99
C TYR A 88 20.16 13.38 -4.68
N GLY A 89 19.55 13.93 -5.70
CA GLY A 89 18.68 15.10 -5.63
C GLY A 89 17.23 14.75 -5.89
N ILE A 90 16.41 15.79 -5.83
CA ILE A 90 15.00 15.75 -6.23
C ILE A 90 14.68 16.97 -7.07
N ASP A 91 13.86 16.80 -8.09
CA ASP A 91 13.42 17.90 -8.94
C ASP A 91 12.00 17.70 -9.47
N ASN A 92 11.39 18.77 -9.99
CA ASN A 92 10.16 18.65 -10.74
C ASN A 92 10.45 17.97 -12.09
N GLN A 93 10.05 16.72 -12.19
CA GLN A 93 10.25 15.88 -13.36
C GLN A 93 9.07 16.02 -14.35
N LYS A 94 9.17 15.44 -15.55
CA LYS A 94 8.18 15.67 -16.60
C LYS A 94 6.81 15.11 -16.29
N ARG A 95 6.73 13.81 -15.97
CA ARG A 95 5.44 13.11 -15.81
C ARG A 95 5.59 11.80 -15.08
N PHE A 96 4.59 11.49 -14.28
CA PHE A 96 4.37 10.15 -13.75
C PHE A 96 2.97 9.68 -14.14
N THR A 97 2.87 8.47 -14.69
CA THR A 97 1.60 7.86 -15.08
C THR A 97 1.50 6.48 -14.45
N GLN A 98 0.32 6.15 -13.95
CA GLN A 98 0.02 4.82 -13.42
C GLN A 98 -1.33 4.36 -13.94
N TRP A 99 -1.36 3.12 -14.43
CA TRP A 99 -2.56 2.37 -14.69
C TRP A 99 -2.66 1.21 -13.71
N ASN A 100 -3.82 0.95 -13.21
CA ASN A 100 -4.06 -0.23 -12.39
C ASN A 100 -5.39 -0.89 -12.76
N GLY A 101 -5.41 -2.20 -12.58
CA GLY A 101 -6.62 -3.01 -12.67
C GLY A 101 -6.63 -4.02 -11.53
N ARG A 102 -7.79 -4.25 -10.93
CA ARG A 102 -7.99 -5.22 -9.86
C ARG A 102 -9.33 -5.92 -10.00
N LEU A 103 -9.29 -7.24 -9.90
CA LEU A 103 -10.46 -8.08 -9.66
C LEU A 103 -10.40 -8.59 -8.23
N TYR A 104 -11.50 -8.48 -7.51
CA TYR A 104 -11.71 -9.06 -6.20
C TYR A 104 -13.00 -9.89 -6.26
N THR A 105 -12.96 -11.10 -5.73
CA THR A 105 -14.11 -12.00 -5.65
C THR A 105 -14.21 -12.57 -4.25
N ASN A 106 -15.40 -12.54 -3.68
CA ASN A 106 -15.72 -13.24 -2.43
C ASN A 106 -16.78 -14.29 -2.69
N ILE A 107 -16.56 -15.50 -2.16
CA ILE A 107 -17.41 -16.67 -2.32
C ILE A 107 -17.77 -17.19 -0.94
N ASN A 108 -19.05 -17.09 -0.57
CA ASN A 108 -19.61 -17.77 0.60
C ASN A 108 -19.92 -19.21 0.23
N VAL A 109 -18.91 -20.09 0.39
CA VAL A 109 -19.02 -21.52 0.02
C VAL A 109 -20.13 -22.19 0.83
N ILE A 110 -20.12 -21.94 2.14
CA ILE A 110 -21.16 -22.32 3.07
C ILE A 110 -21.55 -21.04 3.82
N PRO A 111 -22.76 -20.53 3.65
CA PRO A 111 -23.22 -19.32 4.32
C PRO A 111 -22.94 -19.36 5.82
N ASP A 112 -22.43 -18.26 6.36
CA ASP A 112 -22.08 -18.05 7.77
C ASP A 112 -20.99 -18.98 8.34
N LEU A 113 -20.52 -19.96 7.55
CA LEU A 113 -19.48 -20.90 7.98
C LEU A 113 -18.17 -20.73 7.23
N LEU A 114 -18.18 -20.81 5.90
CA LEU A 114 -16.96 -20.80 5.07
C LEU A 114 -17.04 -19.76 3.96
N SER A 115 -16.12 -18.81 3.98
CA SER A 115 -15.93 -17.84 2.91
C SER A 115 -14.50 -17.89 2.36
N ILE A 116 -14.36 -17.65 1.07
CA ILE A 116 -13.09 -17.57 0.36
C ILE A 116 -13.09 -16.28 -0.45
N SER A 117 -12.03 -15.49 -0.29
CA SER A 117 -11.80 -14.33 -1.12
C SER A 117 -10.58 -14.53 -2.01
N LEU A 118 -10.69 -14.13 -3.27
CA LEU A 118 -9.60 -14.14 -4.23
C LEU A 118 -9.43 -12.75 -4.83
N TYR A 119 -8.20 -12.33 -5.01
CA TYR A 119 -7.92 -11.07 -5.67
C TYR A 119 -6.69 -11.17 -6.57
N GLY A 120 -6.72 -10.42 -7.62
CA GLY A 120 -5.58 -10.26 -8.51
C GLY A 120 -5.67 -8.97 -9.29
N GLY A 121 -4.54 -8.53 -9.80
CA GLY A 121 -4.50 -7.31 -10.57
C GLY A 121 -3.11 -6.98 -11.07
N PHE A 122 -3.02 -5.81 -11.66
CA PHE A 122 -1.77 -5.26 -12.15
C PHE A 122 -1.65 -3.77 -11.83
N ASN A 123 -0.40 -3.31 -11.77
CA ASN A 123 -0.03 -1.90 -11.79
C ASN A 123 1.01 -1.72 -12.88
N SER A 124 0.75 -0.81 -13.80
CA SER A 124 1.68 -0.40 -14.84
C SER A 124 2.05 1.06 -14.62
N PHE A 125 3.34 1.32 -14.55
CA PHE A 125 3.91 2.62 -14.24
C PHE A 125 4.76 3.11 -15.38
N GLU A 126 4.66 4.40 -15.67
CA GLU A 126 5.60 5.14 -16.49
C GLU A 126 6.13 6.31 -15.66
N SER A 127 7.44 6.37 -15.47
CA SER A 127 8.13 7.45 -14.79
C SER A 127 9.04 8.15 -15.77
N LYS A 128 8.65 9.36 -16.18
CA LYS A 128 9.38 10.17 -17.14
C LYS A 128 10.01 11.38 -16.44
N GLY A 129 11.31 11.28 -16.25
CA GLY A 129 12.15 12.36 -15.74
C GLY A 129 12.62 13.34 -16.82
N ASN A 130 13.49 14.24 -16.45
CA ASN A 130 14.17 15.16 -17.37
C ASN A 130 15.22 14.41 -18.22
N SER A 131 15.88 13.42 -17.62
CA SER A 131 16.98 12.63 -18.21
C SER A 131 16.71 11.13 -18.30
N TYR A 132 15.54 10.63 -17.86
CA TYR A 132 15.23 9.19 -17.86
C TYR A 132 13.79 8.89 -18.28
N LEU A 133 13.54 7.65 -18.67
CA LEU A 133 12.20 7.10 -18.92
C LEU A 133 12.19 5.64 -18.49
N HIS A 134 11.41 5.34 -17.44
CA HIS A 134 11.27 4.00 -16.94
C HIS A 134 9.83 3.51 -17.05
N HIS A 135 9.69 2.26 -17.45
CA HIS A 135 8.43 1.52 -17.47
C HIS A 135 8.54 0.31 -16.57
N TYR A 136 7.51 0.07 -15.77
CA TYR A 136 7.45 -1.10 -14.92
C TYR A 136 6.02 -1.59 -14.78
N THR A 137 5.80 -2.89 -14.94
CA THR A 137 4.51 -3.51 -14.72
C THR A 137 4.65 -4.63 -13.69
N ALA A 138 3.84 -4.55 -12.65
CA ALA A 138 3.79 -5.53 -11.57
C ALA A 138 2.42 -6.20 -11.55
N TRP A 139 2.41 -7.53 -11.47
CA TRP A 139 1.22 -8.33 -11.24
C TRP A 139 1.18 -8.78 -9.79
N TYR A 140 0.00 -8.81 -9.23
CA TYR A 140 -0.21 -9.33 -7.89
C TYR A 140 -1.43 -10.23 -7.83
N VAL A 141 -1.35 -11.23 -6.96
CA VAL A 141 -2.42 -12.20 -6.72
C VAL A 141 -2.37 -12.62 -5.26
N GLY A 142 -3.51 -12.91 -4.71
CA GLY A 142 -3.65 -13.42 -3.36
C GLY A 142 -5.07 -13.87 -3.07
N GLY A 143 -5.25 -14.34 -1.86
CA GLY A 143 -6.56 -14.76 -1.37
C GLY A 143 -6.53 -15.04 0.11
N ASP A 144 -7.71 -15.16 0.65
CA ASP A 144 -7.96 -15.52 2.04
C ASP A 144 -9.14 -16.48 2.15
N ALA A 145 -9.14 -17.26 3.22
CA ALA A 145 -10.24 -18.12 3.60
C ALA A 145 -10.57 -17.94 5.08
N SER A 146 -11.84 -17.88 5.40
CA SER A 146 -12.35 -17.78 6.76
C SER A 146 -13.37 -18.89 7.03
N LEU A 147 -13.14 -19.66 8.08
CA LEU A 147 -14.06 -20.65 8.61
C LEU A 147 -14.54 -20.18 9.98
N ASN A 148 -15.84 -20.01 10.16
CA ASN A 148 -16.46 -19.60 11.41
C ASN A 148 -17.47 -20.67 11.86
N TYR A 149 -17.15 -21.38 12.92
CA TYR A 149 -18.03 -22.41 13.48
C TYR A 149 -18.32 -22.13 14.95
N LYS A 150 -19.56 -21.74 15.26
CA LYS A 150 -19.95 -21.31 16.62
C LYS A 150 -19.02 -20.21 17.14
N ASN A 151 -18.22 -20.54 18.15
CA ASN A 151 -17.28 -19.64 18.80
C ASN A 151 -15.85 -19.75 18.25
N PHE A 152 -15.63 -20.64 17.30
CA PHE A 152 -14.33 -20.90 16.70
C PHE A 152 -14.22 -20.21 15.35
N SER A 153 -13.08 -19.58 15.09
CA SER A 153 -12.74 -18.98 13.81
C SER A 153 -11.35 -19.40 13.37
N LEU A 154 -11.24 -19.85 12.13
CA LEU A 154 -9.98 -20.12 11.45
C LEU A 154 -9.87 -19.19 10.26
N TYR A 155 -8.75 -18.51 10.13
CA TYR A 155 -8.45 -17.60 9.04
C TYR A 155 -7.10 -17.94 8.44
N GLY A 156 -7.00 -17.90 7.13
CA GLY A 156 -5.75 -18.02 6.41
C GLY A 156 -5.69 -17.07 5.23
N SER A 157 -4.54 -16.47 5.00
CA SER A 157 -4.31 -15.63 3.83
C SER A 157 -2.93 -15.85 3.22
N ILE A 158 -2.84 -15.62 1.92
CA ILE A 158 -1.60 -15.65 1.15
C ILE A 158 -1.66 -14.62 0.04
N GLY A 159 -0.54 -13.91 -0.18
CA GLY A 159 -0.41 -12.96 -1.27
C GLY A 159 1.04 -12.83 -1.74
N ASN A 160 1.21 -12.57 -3.02
CA ASN A 160 2.53 -12.23 -3.56
C ASN A 160 2.86 -10.76 -3.31
N ARG A 161 4.08 -10.35 -3.69
CA ARG A 161 4.57 -8.98 -3.52
C ARG A 161 3.75 -7.97 -4.32
N TYR A 162 3.45 -6.85 -3.69
CA TYR A 162 2.97 -5.65 -4.35
C TYR A 162 4.16 -4.72 -4.60
N ASN A 163 4.50 -4.52 -5.86
CA ASN A 163 5.64 -3.71 -6.24
C ASN A 163 5.17 -2.40 -6.87
N SER A 164 5.98 -1.35 -6.73
CA SER A 164 5.70 -0.04 -7.30
C SER A 164 6.96 0.58 -7.90
N LEU A 165 6.76 1.48 -8.86
CA LEU A 165 7.80 2.35 -9.42
C LEU A 165 7.42 3.80 -9.13
N TYR A 166 8.38 4.60 -8.67
CA TYR A 166 8.27 6.05 -8.61
C TYR A 166 9.64 6.68 -8.79
N GLY A 167 9.74 7.69 -9.65
CA GLY A 167 11.05 8.22 -10.03
C GLY A 167 11.90 7.17 -10.76
N GLU A 168 13.09 6.95 -10.25
CA GLU A 168 14.02 5.91 -10.71
C GLU A 168 14.00 4.67 -9.79
N SER A 169 13.17 4.64 -8.75
CA SER A 169 13.17 3.57 -7.75
C SER A 169 11.99 2.62 -7.90
N ILE A 170 12.28 1.31 -7.90
CA ILE A 170 11.29 0.25 -7.73
C ILE A 170 11.29 -0.19 -6.27
N ASP A 171 10.13 -0.13 -5.63
CA ASP A 171 9.90 -0.71 -4.32
C ASP A 171 9.28 -2.10 -4.46
N TYR A 172 9.91 -3.08 -3.82
CA TYR A 172 9.41 -4.44 -3.72
C TYR A 172 8.73 -4.63 -2.36
N GLY A 173 7.41 -4.77 -2.38
CA GLY A 173 6.63 -5.05 -1.18
C GLY A 173 6.92 -6.43 -0.59
N GLU A 174 6.26 -6.76 0.49
CA GLU A 174 6.38 -8.05 1.15
C GLU A 174 5.54 -9.15 0.49
N LYS A 175 5.94 -10.39 0.65
CA LYS A 175 5.06 -11.54 0.52
C LYS A 175 4.35 -11.75 1.85
N ASN A 176 3.04 -11.78 1.82
CA ASN A 176 2.24 -11.96 3.03
C ASN A 176 1.64 -13.36 3.08
N SER A 177 1.73 -13.99 4.24
CA SER A 177 0.97 -15.20 4.55
C SER A 177 0.72 -15.27 6.05
N VAL A 178 -0.48 -15.70 6.43
CA VAL A 178 -0.86 -15.87 7.84
C VAL A 178 -1.87 -17.02 7.95
N ILE A 179 -1.77 -17.77 9.03
CA ILE A 179 -2.80 -18.68 9.50
C ILE A 179 -3.12 -18.30 10.93
N GLN A 180 -4.38 -18.13 11.25
CA GLN A 180 -4.81 -17.73 12.58
C GLN A 180 -6.05 -18.55 13.00
N CYS A 181 -6.04 -19.02 14.22
CA CYS A 181 -7.14 -19.68 14.88
C CYS A 181 -7.53 -18.87 16.12
N SER A 182 -8.81 -18.68 16.34
CA SER A 182 -9.31 -17.98 17.52
C SER A 182 -10.57 -18.63 18.07
N TYR A 183 -10.75 -18.49 19.38
CA TYR A 183 -11.93 -18.95 20.08
C TYR A 183 -12.48 -17.83 20.95
N LYS A 184 -13.79 -17.58 20.83
CA LYS A 184 -14.50 -16.56 21.59
C LYS A 184 -15.36 -17.23 22.66
N TRP A 185 -15.18 -16.79 23.90
CA TRP A 185 -15.99 -17.25 25.03
C TRP A 185 -16.53 -16.06 25.80
N LYS A 186 -17.86 -15.87 25.72
CA LYS A 186 -18.51 -14.68 26.31
C LYS A 186 -17.83 -13.37 25.90
N ASN A 187 -17.22 -12.69 26.87
CA ASN A 187 -16.55 -11.41 26.69
C ASN A 187 -15.03 -11.57 26.44
N MET A 188 -14.53 -12.79 26.35
CA MET A 188 -13.13 -13.11 26.11
C MET A 188 -12.92 -13.70 24.74
N SER A 189 -11.76 -13.47 24.17
CA SER A 189 -11.27 -14.23 23.02
C SER A 189 -9.80 -14.56 23.17
N ALA A 190 -9.42 -15.75 22.79
CA ALA A 190 -8.04 -16.20 22.72
C ALA A 190 -7.76 -16.69 21.29
N GLY A 191 -6.54 -16.46 20.84
CA GLY A 191 -6.14 -16.89 19.51
C GLY A 191 -4.67 -17.23 19.44
N ILE A 192 -4.34 -18.05 18.45
CA ILE A 192 -2.99 -18.39 18.04
C ILE A 192 -2.88 -18.14 16.55
N GLY A 193 -1.81 -17.48 16.14
CA GLY A 193 -1.50 -17.22 14.75
C GLY A 193 -0.09 -17.63 14.40
N VAL A 194 0.13 -17.96 13.13
CA VAL A 194 1.46 -18.17 12.55
C VAL A 194 1.62 -17.20 11.41
N LEU A 195 2.63 -16.34 11.50
CA LEU A 195 2.99 -15.39 10.46
C LEU A 195 4.03 -16.01 9.52
N TYR A 196 3.89 -15.74 8.25
CA TYR A 196 4.78 -16.22 7.19
C TYR A 196 4.97 -17.73 7.12
N PRO A 197 3.92 -18.57 7.30
CA PRO A 197 4.07 -20.04 7.28
C PRO A 197 4.52 -20.57 5.93
N PHE A 198 4.26 -19.82 4.84
CA PHE A 198 4.64 -20.21 3.47
C PHE A 198 5.79 -19.37 2.90
N THR A 199 6.53 -18.67 3.77
CA THR A 199 7.64 -17.81 3.37
C THR A 199 8.87 -18.14 4.19
N PRO A 200 9.72 -19.10 3.75
CA PRO A 200 10.88 -19.57 4.52
C PRO A 200 11.88 -18.48 4.89
N ALA A 201 11.96 -17.40 4.11
CA ALA A 201 12.79 -16.24 4.39
C ALA A 201 12.17 -15.26 5.40
N GLY A 202 10.97 -15.53 5.89
CA GLY A 202 10.21 -14.61 6.72
C GLY A 202 9.79 -13.34 5.98
N TRP A 203 9.63 -12.26 6.71
CA TRP A 203 9.38 -10.95 6.12
C TRP A 203 10.56 -10.50 5.28
N SER A 204 10.28 -10.00 4.09
CA SER A 204 11.31 -9.40 3.24
C SER A 204 10.71 -8.33 2.35
N ALA A 205 11.40 -7.22 2.25
CA ALA A 205 11.12 -6.13 1.34
C ALA A 205 12.43 -5.64 0.73
N GLY A 206 12.34 -4.87 -0.34
CA GLY A 206 13.54 -4.37 -0.98
C GLY A 206 13.24 -3.21 -1.90
N TRP A 207 14.27 -2.63 -2.43
CA TRP A 207 14.17 -1.62 -3.47
C TRP A 207 15.30 -1.79 -4.49
N LYS A 208 15.08 -1.27 -5.68
CA LYS A 208 16.04 -1.24 -6.78
C LYS A 208 16.02 0.13 -7.42
N LEU A 209 17.19 0.75 -7.53
CA LEU A 209 17.39 1.95 -8.31
C LEU A 209 17.67 1.56 -9.77
N MET A 210 16.95 2.17 -10.71
CA MET A 210 17.02 1.89 -12.14
C MET A 210 17.82 2.94 -12.91
N SER A 211 18.48 3.85 -12.19
CA SER A 211 19.28 4.90 -12.82
C SER A 211 20.38 4.33 -13.71
N GLU A 212 20.56 4.88 -14.89
CA GLU A 212 21.68 4.52 -15.80
C GLU A 212 23.03 4.91 -15.22
N ARG A 213 23.06 5.87 -14.29
CA ARG A 213 24.29 6.39 -13.68
C ARG A 213 24.75 5.55 -12.50
N VAL A 214 23.79 5.06 -11.71
CA VAL A 214 24.05 4.26 -10.50
C VAL A 214 23.00 3.19 -10.36
N GLN A 215 23.43 1.93 -10.33
CA GLN A 215 22.54 0.83 -10.07
C GLN A 215 22.74 0.34 -8.64
N LYS A 216 21.68 0.41 -7.83
CA LYS A 216 21.65 -0.11 -6.47
C LYS A 216 20.47 -1.04 -6.28
N LYS A 217 20.67 -2.05 -5.44
CA LYS A 217 19.60 -2.94 -5.00
C LYS A 217 19.83 -3.28 -3.54
N SER A 218 18.79 -3.15 -2.75
CA SER A 218 18.82 -3.51 -1.34
C SER A 218 17.66 -4.45 -1.02
N TRP A 219 17.93 -5.43 -0.15
CA TRP A 219 16.92 -6.34 0.39
C TRP A 219 17.09 -6.47 1.88
N THR A 220 16.01 -6.33 2.59
CA THR A 220 15.94 -6.57 4.03
C THR A 220 15.17 -7.85 4.28
N TYR A 221 15.72 -8.72 5.12
CA TYR A 221 15.13 -10.00 5.51
C TYR A 221 15.05 -10.06 7.03
N ILE A 222 13.87 -10.45 7.55
CA ILE A 222 13.68 -10.72 8.97
C ILE A 222 13.34 -12.21 9.11
N LYS A 223 14.36 -13.05 9.11
CA LYS A 223 14.18 -14.52 9.15
C LYS A 223 13.47 -15.02 10.41
N ASN A 224 13.63 -14.32 11.52
CA ASN A 224 13.00 -14.66 12.78
C ASN A 224 11.47 -14.52 12.76
N ASN A 225 10.92 -13.87 11.75
CA ASN A 225 9.47 -13.79 11.54
C ASN A 225 8.92 -15.00 10.76
N ALA A 226 9.79 -15.85 10.16
CA ALA A 226 9.34 -17.06 9.50
C ALA A 226 8.74 -18.02 10.51
N ASN A 227 7.49 -18.44 10.27
CA ASN A 227 6.73 -19.28 11.21
C ASN A 227 6.60 -18.67 12.63
N MET A 228 6.61 -17.34 12.75
CA MET A 228 6.46 -16.67 14.04
C MET A 228 5.08 -16.95 14.60
N VAL A 229 5.05 -17.55 15.79
CA VAL A 229 3.82 -17.82 16.53
C VAL A 229 3.42 -16.57 17.33
N VAL A 230 2.18 -16.15 17.18
CA VAL A 230 1.58 -15.02 17.89
C VAL A 230 0.40 -15.53 18.72
N LEU A 231 0.42 -15.23 20.00
CA LEU A 231 -0.70 -15.49 20.91
C LEU A 231 -1.46 -14.19 21.13
N THR A 232 -2.78 -14.23 21.00
CA THR A 232 -3.66 -13.09 21.26
C THR A 232 -4.64 -13.41 22.36
N PHE A 233 -4.87 -12.46 23.25
CA PHE A 233 -5.91 -12.53 24.26
C PHE A 233 -6.61 -11.17 24.33
N SER A 234 -7.95 -11.21 24.33
CA SER A 234 -8.76 -10.00 24.47
C SER A 234 -9.87 -10.25 25.49
N TRP A 235 -10.08 -9.28 26.35
CA TRP A 235 -11.17 -9.29 27.32
C TRP A 235 -11.91 -7.95 27.31
N ASN A 236 -13.21 -8.00 26.99
CA ASN A 236 -14.06 -6.83 26.95
C ASN A 236 -14.78 -6.66 28.31
N PHE A 237 -14.39 -5.64 29.04
CA PHE A 237 -15.07 -5.23 30.26
C PHE A 237 -16.18 -4.25 29.91
N ASN A 238 -17.42 -4.61 30.21
CA ASN A 238 -18.53 -3.67 30.20
C ASN A 238 -19.04 -3.54 31.63
N SER A 239 -18.56 -2.53 32.36
CA SER A 239 -19.14 -2.12 33.64
C SER A 239 -19.87 -0.80 33.46
N GLY A 240 -21.17 -0.84 33.32
CA GLY A 240 -22.02 0.35 33.19
C GLY A 240 -23.45 -0.02 32.90
N LEU A 241 -24.39 0.78 33.42
CA LEU A 241 -25.80 0.71 33.04
C LEU A 241 -25.91 0.92 31.54
N LYS A 242 -26.52 -0.02 30.81
CA LYS A 242 -26.92 0.19 29.43
C LYS A 242 -27.94 1.31 29.39
N HIS A 243 -27.50 2.54 29.18
CA HIS A 243 -28.41 3.59 28.78
C HIS A 243 -28.95 3.19 27.39
N LYS A 244 -30.23 2.85 27.32
CA LYS A 244 -30.96 2.92 26.07
C LYS A 244 -30.87 4.38 25.62
N THR A 245 -30.11 4.62 24.58
CA THR A 245 -30.22 5.87 23.85
C THR A 245 -31.62 5.85 23.24
N GLU A 246 -32.56 6.52 23.88
CA GLU A 246 -33.84 6.84 23.25
C GLU A 246 -33.49 7.67 22.03
N GLU A 247 -33.77 7.16 20.84
CA GLU A 247 -33.78 7.96 19.64
C GLU A 247 -34.75 9.10 19.90
N LYS A 248 -34.24 10.31 20.10
CA LYS A 248 -35.05 11.52 20.03
C LYS A 248 -35.62 11.58 18.63
N LEU A 249 -36.84 11.12 18.48
CA LEU A 249 -37.68 11.48 17.35
C LEU A 249 -37.79 13.00 17.37
N MET A 250 -37.05 13.68 16.50
CA MET A 250 -37.28 15.08 16.21
C MET A 250 -38.60 15.18 15.46
N ASN A 251 -39.68 15.31 16.20
CA ASN A 251 -40.95 15.78 15.67
C ASN A 251 -40.84 17.29 15.41
N ASN A 252 -40.24 17.65 14.30
CA ASN A 252 -40.45 18.98 13.73
C ASN A 252 -41.80 18.98 13.00
N VAL A 253 -42.85 19.20 13.75
CA VAL A 253 -44.13 19.62 13.18
C VAL A 253 -44.25 21.11 13.44
N ASP A 254 -43.62 21.92 12.64
CA ASP A 254 -43.97 23.31 12.49
C ASP A 254 -45.24 23.36 11.63
N ARG A 255 -46.37 23.47 12.29
CA ARG A 255 -47.63 23.93 11.67
C ARG A 255 -47.63 25.44 11.74
N GLU A 256 -47.31 26.06 10.64
CA GLU A 256 -47.72 27.45 10.40
C GLU A 256 -49.23 27.49 10.14
N THR A 257 -49.89 28.26 10.96
CA THR A 257 -51.24 28.78 10.70
C THR A 257 -51.16 30.03 9.84
#